data_40a08a3583dd435a7694d1293dfa5bb5
#
_entry.id   40a08a3583dd435a7694d1293dfa5bb5
#
_cell.length_a   1.000
_cell.length_b   1.000
_cell.length_c   1.000
_cell.angle_alpha   90.00
_cell.angle_beta   90.00
_cell.angle_gamma   90.00
#
_symmetry.space_group_name_H-M   'P 1'
#
loop_
_entity.id
_entity.type
_entity.pdbx_description
1 polymer ?
#
loop_
_entity_poly.entity_id
_entity_poly.type
_entity_poly.pdbx_seq_one_letter_code
_entity_poly.pdbx_strand_id
1 'polypeptide(L)'
;NAGLCVIINEHWDGGWMEHDAFTSGANVTEYKEMFRKQWTNIAKEFKTYDQRVLFAALNEPGVGGASPQVQGDMLAPDSKEFADRLLAYEQVFIDAVRATGGNNASRVLIVQTPKTEIDLAAKDSYDITRLKDNAKNRLMAEVHFYDPYIFTLMDKDADWGKVALYWKGHAPADDQGRTINTIRYNNKNVDAYQYITNLMMKMKRKFVDQGYPVVIGEYGANRKDASLFGGNQEKHNESMMAWYGAVTAEMMKAGLIPYVWDINVQPLPHMTIFDRKKQVVSDSYIFKGVMQGAAEGMEDYLKIYPKP
;
A
#
# COMPACT_ATOMS: atom_id res chain seq x y z
N ASN A 1 26.99 0.12 0.39
CA ASN A 1 26.41 -0.57 -0.79
C ASN A 1 25.82 -1.92 -0.35
N ALA A 2 24.61 -1.87 0.24
CA ALA A 2 23.96 -3.06 0.84
C ALA A 2 23.28 -3.97 -0.21
N GLY A 3 23.32 -3.64 -1.50
CA GLY A 3 22.65 -4.40 -2.55
C GLY A 3 21.13 -4.29 -2.59
N LEU A 4 20.55 -3.35 -1.84
CA LEU A 4 19.11 -3.13 -1.76
C LEU A 4 18.59 -2.34 -2.96
N CYS A 5 17.32 -2.59 -3.33
CA CYS A 5 16.53 -1.67 -4.13
C CYS A 5 15.84 -0.66 -3.21
N VAL A 6 15.73 0.58 -3.66
CA VAL A 6 15.16 1.70 -2.91
C VAL A 6 14.07 2.36 -3.75
N ILE A 7 12.90 2.58 -3.15
CA ILE A 7 11.84 3.41 -3.72
C ILE A 7 11.87 4.76 -3.01
N ILE A 8 11.86 5.82 -3.76
CA ILE A 8 11.73 7.21 -3.27
C ILE A 8 10.36 7.70 -3.71
N ASN A 9 9.55 8.16 -2.77
CA ASN A 9 8.24 8.73 -3.04
C ASN A 9 8.11 10.15 -2.47
N GLU A 10 7.17 10.90 -2.99
CA GLU A 10 6.60 12.06 -2.32
C GLU A 10 5.58 11.53 -1.32
N HIS A 11 5.79 11.81 -0.03
CA HIS A 11 5.00 11.23 1.05
C HIS A 11 4.45 12.31 1.97
N TRP A 12 3.15 12.53 1.89
CA TRP A 12 2.36 13.49 2.67
C TRP A 12 2.67 14.96 2.40
N ASP A 13 3.88 15.43 2.51
CA ASP A 13 4.36 16.82 2.29
C ASP A 13 3.33 17.92 2.67
N GLY A 14 2.77 17.83 3.89
CA GLY A 14 1.70 18.73 4.36
C GLY A 14 0.31 18.42 3.81
N GLY A 15 0.10 17.32 3.11
CA GLY A 15 -1.19 16.81 2.63
C GLY A 15 -1.68 17.41 1.32
N TRP A 16 -0.85 18.22 0.64
CA TRP A 16 -1.33 18.91 -0.57
C TRP A 16 -1.60 17.94 -1.74
N MET A 17 -0.85 16.84 -1.87
CA MET A 17 -1.09 15.82 -2.90
C MET A 17 -2.03 14.71 -2.44
N GLU A 18 -2.20 14.48 -1.15
CA GLU A 18 -3.21 13.54 -0.63
C GLU A 18 -4.60 14.16 -0.59
N HIS A 19 -4.73 15.48 -0.44
CA HIS A 19 -6.02 16.14 -0.29
C HIS A 19 -6.19 17.35 -1.21
N ASP A 20 -5.41 18.41 -1.02
CA ASP A 20 -5.71 19.76 -1.55
C ASP A 20 -5.77 19.77 -3.08
N ALA A 21 -4.86 19.05 -3.73
CA ALA A 21 -4.81 18.92 -5.19
C ALA A 21 -6.02 18.17 -5.78
N PHE A 22 -6.81 17.49 -4.94
CA PHE A 22 -8.01 16.75 -5.35
C PHE A 22 -9.31 17.36 -4.89
N THR A 23 -9.31 18.60 -4.40
CA THR A 23 -10.55 19.33 -4.10
C THR A 23 -11.15 19.92 -5.37
N SER A 24 -12.47 20.18 -5.36
CA SER A 24 -13.18 20.80 -6.49
C SER A 24 -12.67 22.20 -6.82
N GLY A 25 -12.16 22.93 -5.82
CA GLY A 25 -11.59 24.29 -5.96
C GLY A 25 -10.09 24.33 -6.24
N ALA A 26 -9.42 23.17 -6.43
CA ALA A 26 -7.97 23.12 -6.58
C ALA A 26 -7.45 23.87 -7.81
N ASN A 27 -6.38 24.65 -7.64
CA ASN A 27 -5.65 25.23 -8.76
C ASN A 27 -4.74 24.16 -9.38
N VAL A 28 -5.31 23.31 -10.24
CA VAL A 28 -4.63 22.17 -10.87
C VAL A 28 -3.36 22.59 -11.61
N THR A 29 -3.33 23.75 -12.23
CA THR A 29 -2.16 24.26 -12.96
C THR A 29 -1.00 24.53 -12.01
N GLU A 30 -1.27 25.16 -10.88
CA GLU A 30 -0.27 25.45 -9.85
C GLU A 30 0.29 24.17 -9.23
N TYR A 31 -0.58 23.24 -8.84
CA TYR A 31 -0.17 21.94 -8.29
C TYR A 31 0.67 21.11 -9.28
N LYS A 32 0.31 21.10 -10.56
CA LYS A 32 1.14 20.47 -11.61
C LYS A 32 2.54 21.09 -11.70
N GLU A 33 2.64 22.39 -11.62
CA GLU A 33 3.92 23.09 -11.70
C GLU A 33 4.78 22.86 -10.45
N MET A 34 4.18 22.82 -9.25
CA MET A 34 4.87 22.47 -8.02
C MET A 34 5.42 21.04 -8.11
N PHE A 35 4.58 20.10 -8.49
CA PHE A 35 4.92 18.68 -8.62
C PHE A 35 6.00 18.43 -9.68
N ARG A 36 5.90 19.10 -10.81
CA ARG A 36 6.91 19.07 -11.86
C ARG A 36 8.27 19.55 -11.36
N LYS A 37 8.34 20.66 -10.62
CA LYS A 37 9.58 21.19 -10.03
C LYS A 37 10.19 20.21 -9.03
N GLN A 38 9.37 19.67 -8.14
CA GLN A 38 9.76 18.70 -7.11
C GLN A 38 10.42 17.47 -7.75
N TRP A 39 9.72 16.80 -8.66
CA TRP A 39 10.25 15.63 -9.34
C TRP A 39 11.41 15.90 -10.27
N THR A 40 11.47 17.08 -10.89
CA THR A 40 12.65 17.49 -11.66
C THR A 40 13.89 17.59 -10.77
N ASN A 41 13.77 18.13 -9.56
CA ASN A 41 14.89 18.25 -8.62
C ASN A 41 15.34 16.89 -8.08
N ILE A 42 14.39 16.05 -7.64
CA ILE A 42 14.68 14.69 -7.19
C ILE A 42 15.35 13.90 -8.31
N ALA A 43 14.78 13.92 -9.52
CA ALA A 43 15.29 13.17 -10.64
C ALA A 43 16.71 13.64 -11.07
N LYS A 44 17.02 14.93 -10.98
CA LYS A 44 18.38 15.44 -11.25
C LYS A 44 19.39 14.91 -10.24
N GLU A 45 19.06 14.89 -8.96
CA GLU A 45 19.93 14.39 -7.89
C GLU A 45 20.27 12.90 -8.10
N PHE A 46 19.28 12.08 -8.45
CA PHE A 46 19.45 10.64 -8.62
C PHE A 46 19.76 10.20 -10.07
N LYS A 47 20.06 11.14 -10.97
CA LYS A 47 20.25 10.88 -12.40
C LYS A 47 21.31 9.82 -12.73
N THR A 48 22.37 9.73 -11.94
CA THR A 48 23.50 8.81 -12.13
C THR A 48 23.37 7.50 -11.35
N TYR A 49 22.39 7.40 -10.46
CA TYR A 49 22.14 6.18 -9.70
C TYR A 49 21.55 5.10 -10.61
N ASP A 50 21.93 3.85 -10.38
CA ASP A 50 21.52 2.73 -11.20
C ASP A 50 20.02 2.38 -11.02
N GLN A 51 19.56 1.30 -11.66
CA GLN A 51 18.16 0.87 -11.71
C GLN A 51 17.64 0.31 -10.37
N ARG A 52 18.46 0.22 -9.33
CA ARG A 52 18.05 -0.13 -7.97
C ARG A 52 17.37 1.02 -7.24
N VAL A 53 17.44 2.24 -7.75
CA VAL A 53 16.65 3.37 -7.28
C VAL A 53 15.43 3.50 -8.19
N LEU A 54 14.23 3.36 -7.60
CA LEU A 54 12.93 3.53 -8.25
C LEU A 54 12.29 4.82 -7.73
N PHE A 55 11.39 5.40 -8.51
CA PHE A 55 10.62 6.55 -8.08
C PHE A 55 9.13 6.21 -8.06
N ALA A 56 8.45 6.58 -6.98
CA ALA A 56 7.01 6.50 -6.82
C ALA A 56 6.41 7.90 -6.74
N ALA A 57 5.44 8.19 -7.58
CA ALA A 57 4.97 9.55 -7.82
C ALA A 57 4.48 10.26 -6.57
N LEU A 58 3.65 9.56 -5.79
CA LEU A 58 2.87 10.06 -4.65
C LEU A 58 2.91 9.04 -3.50
N ASN A 59 2.08 9.29 -2.47
CA ASN A 59 1.76 8.32 -1.43
C ASN A 59 0.31 7.82 -1.58
N GLU A 60 -0.65 8.47 -0.95
CA GLU A 60 -2.05 8.05 -0.91
C GLU A 60 -2.99 9.15 -1.46
N PRO A 61 -3.03 9.37 -2.78
CA PRO A 61 -3.81 10.47 -3.36
C PRO A 61 -5.30 10.32 -3.02
N GLY A 62 -5.85 11.34 -2.35
CA GLY A 62 -7.26 11.40 -1.95
C GLY A 62 -7.57 10.76 -0.59
N VAL A 63 -6.58 10.36 0.23
CA VAL A 63 -6.79 9.82 1.58
C VAL A 63 -6.77 10.92 2.64
N GLY A 64 -5.88 11.89 2.51
CA GLY A 64 -5.58 12.84 3.57
C GLY A 64 -6.73 13.74 3.98
N GLY A 65 -6.61 14.34 5.14
CA GLY A 65 -7.43 15.48 5.56
C GLY A 65 -6.93 16.76 4.91
N ALA A 66 -7.79 17.79 4.85
CA ALA A 66 -7.42 19.09 4.31
C ALA A 66 -6.20 19.66 5.04
N SER A 67 -5.26 20.22 4.27
CA SER A 67 -4.21 21.02 4.87
C SER A 67 -4.80 22.27 5.53
N PRO A 68 -4.11 22.90 6.48
CA PRO A 68 -4.59 24.14 7.10
C PRO A 68 -4.81 25.28 6.09
N GLN A 69 -4.20 25.22 4.92
CA GLN A 69 -4.22 26.27 3.91
C GLN A 69 -5.41 26.17 2.95
N VAL A 70 -5.92 24.95 2.73
CA VAL A 70 -6.98 24.69 1.76
C VAL A 70 -8.14 23.99 2.43
N GLN A 71 -9.34 24.58 2.26
CA GLN A 71 -10.60 23.93 2.61
C GLN A 71 -11.43 23.85 1.34
N GLY A 72 -11.82 22.65 0.96
CA GLY A 72 -12.64 22.41 -0.22
C GLY A 72 -13.21 21.01 -0.21
N ASP A 73 -14.23 20.81 -1.03
CA ASP A 73 -14.86 19.53 -1.18
C ASP A 73 -13.94 18.57 -1.97
N MET A 74 -13.57 17.47 -1.37
CA MET A 74 -12.82 16.40 -2.03
C MET A 74 -13.63 15.83 -3.18
N LEU A 75 -13.02 15.65 -4.33
CA LEU A 75 -13.62 14.86 -5.41
C LEU A 75 -13.85 13.42 -4.95
N ALA A 76 -14.96 12.82 -5.38
CA ALA A 76 -15.22 11.42 -5.06
C ALA A 76 -14.12 10.53 -5.65
N PRO A 77 -13.40 9.73 -4.85
CA PRO A 77 -12.23 8.97 -5.33
C PRO A 77 -12.55 7.91 -6.39
N ASP A 78 -13.82 7.51 -6.50
CA ASP A 78 -14.30 6.59 -7.55
C ASP A 78 -14.82 7.31 -8.80
N SER A 79 -14.81 8.65 -8.81
CA SER A 79 -15.27 9.44 -9.94
C SER A 79 -14.26 9.45 -11.09
N LYS A 80 -14.78 9.63 -12.30
CA LYS A 80 -13.93 9.85 -13.48
C LYS A 80 -13.10 11.13 -13.35
N GLU A 81 -13.64 12.18 -12.73
CA GLU A 81 -12.93 13.45 -12.53
C GLU A 81 -11.70 13.27 -11.65
N PHE A 82 -11.83 12.53 -10.54
CA PHE A 82 -10.70 12.19 -9.68
C PHE A 82 -9.63 11.41 -10.45
N ALA A 83 -10.03 10.36 -11.16
CA ALA A 83 -9.12 9.52 -11.93
C ALA A 83 -8.41 10.31 -13.05
N ASP A 84 -9.13 11.18 -13.77
CA ASP A 84 -8.55 12.03 -14.81
C ASP A 84 -7.52 13.01 -14.21
N ARG A 85 -7.79 13.55 -13.03
CA ARG A 85 -6.90 14.46 -12.32
C ARG A 85 -5.64 13.75 -11.83
N LEU A 86 -5.79 12.57 -11.23
CA LEU A 86 -4.68 11.75 -10.78
C LEU A 86 -3.76 11.39 -11.96
N LEU A 87 -4.30 10.83 -13.02
CA LEU A 87 -3.53 10.50 -14.23
C LEU A 87 -2.82 11.73 -14.83
N ALA A 88 -3.43 12.92 -14.70
CA ALA A 88 -2.79 14.14 -15.18
C ALA A 88 -1.60 14.58 -14.32
N TYR A 89 -1.61 14.33 -13.01
CA TYR A 89 -0.42 14.54 -12.14
C TYR A 89 0.64 13.48 -12.40
N GLU A 90 0.26 12.22 -12.52
CA GLU A 90 1.17 11.11 -12.83
C GLU A 90 1.87 11.32 -14.19
N GLN A 91 1.18 11.86 -15.19
CA GLN A 91 1.82 12.22 -16.45
C GLN A 91 2.86 13.33 -16.27
N VAL A 92 2.60 14.33 -15.43
CA VAL A 92 3.58 15.38 -15.08
C VAL A 92 4.83 14.77 -14.42
N PHE A 93 4.63 13.80 -13.52
CA PHE A 93 5.73 13.06 -12.89
C PHE A 93 6.59 12.33 -13.93
N ILE A 94 5.97 11.53 -14.79
CA ILE A 94 6.66 10.77 -15.84
C ILE A 94 7.46 11.70 -16.72
N ASP A 95 6.84 12.76 -17.23
CA ASP A 95 7.47 13.73 -18.14
C ASP A 95 8.65 14.45 -17.46
N ALA A 96 8.48 14.88 -16.20
CA ALA A 96 9.51 15.56 -15.44
C ALA A 96 10.74 14.67 -15.22
N VAL A 97 10.53 13.40 -14.84
CA VAL A 97 11.61 12.44 -14.62
C VAL A 97 12.32 12.13 -15.94
N ARG A 98 11.59 11.78 -16.99
CA ARG A 98 12.16 11.42 -18.31
C ARG A 98 12.96 12.56 -18.93
N ALA A 99 12.52 13.82 -18.79
CA ALA A 99 13.19 15.00 -19.31
C ALA A 99 14.60 15.21 -18.72
N THR A 100 14.91 14.66 -17.55
CA THR A 100 16.25 14.79 -16.94
C THR A 100 17.30 13.91 -17.63
N GLY A 101 16.90 12.87 -18.36
CA GLY A 101 17.80 11.98 -19.11
C GLY A 101 18.69 11.10 -18.21
N GLY A 102 19.81 10.62 -18.76
CA GLY A 102 20.70 9.69 -18.05
C GLY A 102 19.98 8.39 -17.67
N ASN A 103 20.24 7.83 -16.48
CA ASN A 103 19.56 6.62 -16.02
C ASN A 103 18.05 6.80 -15.81
N ASN A 104 17.57 8.03 -15.68
CA ASN A 104 16.15 8.33 -15.58
C ASN A 104 15.38 8.11 -16.88
N ALA A 105 16.06 8.08 -18.03
CA ALA A 105 15.42 7.76 -19.31
C ALA A 105 14.79 6.36 -19.33
N SER A 106 15.29 5.43 -18.49
CA SER A 106 14.78 4.05 -18.40
C SER A 106 14.52 3.58 -16.97
N ARG A 107 14.55 4.48 -15.99
CA ARG A 107 14.23 4.18 -14.60
C ARG A 107 12.79 3.66 -14.47
N VAL A 108 12.57 2.66 -13.62
CA VAL A 108 11.23 2.22 -13.26
C VAL A 108 10.53 3.33 -12.47
N LEU A 109 9.32 3.66 -12.90
CA LEU A 109 8.43 4.63 -12.26
C LEU A 109 7.19 3.93 -11.75
N ILE A 110 6.74 4.30 -10.56
CA ILE A 110 5.60 3.74 -9.87
C ILE A 110 4.54 4.83 -9.76
N VAL A 111 3.31 4.52 -10.15
CA VAL A 111 2.17 5.42 -10.10
C VAL A 111 1.12 4.87 -9.13
N GLN A 112 0.53 5.75 -8.34
CA GLN A 112 -0.42 5.39 -7.30
C GLN A 112 -1.83 5.28 -7.89
N THR A 113 -2.60 4.32 -7.39
CA THR A 113 -4.02 4.23 -7.71
C THR A 113 -4.85 5.15 -6.79
N PRO A 114 -6.12 5.46 -7.12
CA PRO A 114 -6.95 6.30 -6.25
C PRO A 114 -6.96 5.77 -4.81
N LYS A 115 -6.52 6.63 -3.85
CA LYS A 115 -6.35 6.30 -2.43
C LYS A 115 -5.46 5.09 -2.15
N THR A 116 -4.73 4.60 -3.15
CA THR A 116 -4.04 3.30 -3.12
C THR A 116 -4.93 2.12 -2.67
N GLU A 117 -6.26 2.29 -2.79
CA GLU A 117 -7.24 1.31 -2.39
C GLU A 117 -7.54 0.33 -3.54
N ILE A 118 -7.51 -0.97 -3.24
CA ILE A 118 -7.64 -2.06 -4.22
C ILE A 118 -8.96 -2.01 -4.99
N ASP A 119 -10.09 -1.70 -4.32
CA ASP A 119 -11.39 -1.65 -4.98
C ASP A 119 -11.55 -0.41 -5.87
N LEU A 120 -10.95 0.70 -5.50
CA LEU A 120 -10.88 1.91 -6.34
C LEU A 120 -9.94 1.71 -7.52
N ALA A 121 -8.77 1.10 -7.29
CA ALA A 121 -7.81 0.75 -8.34
C ALA A 121 -8.42 -0.16 -9.42
N ALA A 122 -9.35 -1.04 -9.03
CA ALA A 122 -10.02 -1.95 -9.94
C ALA A 122 -11.14 -1.31 -10.78
N LYS A 123 -11.58 -0.09 -10.46
CA LYS A 123 -12.62 0.63 -11.21
C LYS A 123 -12.16 0.94 -12.63
N ASP A 124 -13.11 0.98 -13.57
CA ASP A 124 -12.84 1.36 -14.97
C ASP A 124 -12.52 2.85 -15.11
N SER A 125 -12.86 3.67 -14.11
CA SER A 125 -12.50 5.10 -14.10
C SER A 125 -10.99 5.31 -14.08
N TYR A 126 -10.21 4.45 -13.39
CA TYR A 126 -8.75 4.49 -13.38
C TYR A 126 -8.16 3.50 -14.40
N ASP A 127 -7.44 4.03 -15.37
CA ASP A 127 -6.82 3.25 -16.45
C ASP A 127 -5.38 3.70 -16.67
N ILE A 128 -4.42 2.94 -16.15
CA ILE A 128 -2.98 3.19 -16.27
C ILE A 128 -2.49 3.23 -17.73
N THR A 129 -3.19 2.58 -18.66
CA THR A 129 -2.81 2.57 -20.08
C THR A 129 -2.93 3.93 -20.76
N ARG A 130 -3.61 4.87 -20.12
CA ARG A 130 -3.73 6.27 -20.57
C ARG A 130 -2.45 7.07 -20.37
N LEU A 131 -1.57 6.63 -19.48
CA LEU A 131 -0.26 7.26 -19.27
C LEU A 131 0.67 6.98 -20.45
N LYS A 132 1.43 7.98 -20.82
CA LYS A 132 2.40 7.91 -21.92
C LYS A 132 3.80 7.91 -21.35
N ASP A 133 4.55 6.86 -21.66
CA ASP A 133 5.96 6.76 -21.29
C ASP A 133 6.79 6.28 -22.50
N ASN A 134 7.86 7.00 -22.81
CA ASN A 134 8.78 6.62 -23.87
C ASN A 134 9.65 5.39 -23.48
N ALA A 135 9.76 5.09 -22.20
CA ALA A 135 10.46 3.92 -21.70
C ALA A 135 9.51 2.72 -21.60
N LYS A 136 9.60 1.80 -22.56
CA LYS A 136 8.73 0.62 -22.62
C LYS A 136 8.89 -0.25 -21.35
N ASN A 137 7.78 -0.73 -20.79
CA ASN A 137 7.72 -1.64 -19.65
C ASN A 137 8.47 -1.08 -18.41
N ARG A 138 8.32 0.22 -18.14
CA ARG A 138 8.96 0.90 -17.00
C ARG A 138 7.96 1.56 -16.06
N LEU A 139 6.66 1.27 -16.20
CA LEU A 139 5.63 1.71 -15.27
C LEU A 139 5.15 0.53 -14.42
N MET A 140 4.93 0.80 -13.14
CA MET A 140 4.31 -0.09 -12.16
C MET A 140 3.15 0.64 -11.50
N ALA A 141 2.14 -0.10 -11.05
CA ALA A 141 1.06 0.44 -10.22
C ALA A 141 1.35 0.21 -8.73
N GLU A 142 0.83 1.08 -7.88
CA GLU A 142 0.91 0.93 -6.42
C GLU A 142 -0.46 0.95 -5.76
N VAL A 143 -0.66 0.03 -4.83
CA VAL A 143 -1.78 -0.01 -3.89
C VAL A 143 -1.25 -0.28 -2.48
N HIS A 144 -2.05 0.06 -1.45
CA HIS A 144 -1.79 -0.25 -0.06
C HIS A 144 -2.79 -1.28 0.46
N PHE A 145 -2.50 -1.96 1.59
CA PHE A 145 -3.38 -2.97 2.12
C PHE A 145 -3.45 -2.96 3.65
N TYR A 146 -4.55 -2.43 4.17
CA TYR A 146 -4.83 -2.36 5.61
C TYR A 146 -6.19 -2.95 5.96
N ASP A 147 -6.54 -4.09 5.32
CA ASP A 147 -7.84 -4.74 5.50
C ASP A 147 -7.79 -6.04 6.30
N PRO A 148 -8.86 -6.32 7.07
CA PRO A 148 -10.02 -5.45 7.35
C PRO A 148 -9.69 -4.42 8.44
N TYR A 149 -10.16 -3.19 8.29
CA TYR A 149 -9.87 -2.04 9.16
C TYR A 149 -10.01 -2.36 10.67
N ILE A 150 -11.05 -3.10 11.05
CA ILE A 150 -11.29 -3.43 12.47
C ILE A 150 -10.22 -4.34 13.09
N PHE A 151 -9.45 -5.08 12.28
CA PHE A 151 -8.29 -5.86 12.72
C PHE A 151 -6.99 -5.09 12.58
N THR A 152 -6.84 -4.34 11.50
CA THR A 152 -5.55 -3.72 11.13
C THR A 152 -5.33 -2.37 11.82
N LEU A 153 -6.24 -1.41 11.65
CA LEU A 153 -6.04 -0.01 12.04
C LEU A 153 -6.88 0.42 13.25
N MET A 154 -8.04 -0.19 13.48
CA MET A 154 -8.94 0.21 14.56
C MET A 154 -8.29 0.01 15.93
N ASP A 155 -8.25 1.05 16.76
CA ASP A 155 -7.57 1.10 18.06
C ASP A 155 -8.52 1.12 19.27
N LYS A 156 -9.82 1.35 19.05
CA LYS A 156 -10.86 1.41 20.07
C LYS A 156 -12.21 0.99 19.51
N ASP A 157 -13.07 0.44 20.35
CA ASP A 157 -14.46 0.12 20.00
C ASP A 157 -15.24 1.39 19.65
N ALA A 158 -16.16 1.26 18.71
CA ALA A 158 -17.09 2.31 18.28
C ALA A 158 -18.51 1.72 18.16
N ASP A 159 -19.53 2.59 18.06
CA ASP A 159 -20.92 2.18 17.97
C ASP A 159 -21.21 1.27 16.77
N TRP A 160 -20.43 1.43 15.71
CA TRP A 160 -20.58 0.65 14.47
C TRP A 160 -19.75 -0.64 14.45
N GLY A 161 -18.85 -0.89 15.42
CA GLY A 161 -18.01 -2.08 15.40
C GLY A 161 -17.04 -2.19 16.57
N LYS A 162 -16.60 -3.42 16.83
CA LYS A 162 -15.59 -3.73 17.84
C LYS A 162 -14.23 -3.93 17.19
N VAL A 163 -13.17 -3.57 17.93
CA VAL A 163 -11.79 -3.94 17.58
C VAL A 163 -11.69 -5.47 17.51
N ALA A 164 -11.23 -5.98 16.38
CA ALA A 164 -10.93 -7.39 16.26
C ALA A 164 -9.51 -7.68 16.77
N LEU A 165 -9.41 -8.72 17.59
CA LEU A 165 -8.15 -9.19 18.17
C LEU A 165 -7.63 -10.44 17.50
N TYR A 166 -8.55 -11.27 16.97
CA TYR A 166 -8.18 -12.59 16.51
C TYR A 166 -8.47 -12.78 15.03
N TRP A 167 -7.53 -13.45 14.38
CA TRP A 167 -7.70 -13.94 13.03
C TRP A 167 -8.25 -15.35 13.03
N LYS A 168 -9.00 -15.73 12.00
CA LYS A 168 -9.65 -17.04 11.86
C LYS A 168 -8.70 -18.19 12.22
N GLY A 169 -9.14 -19.05 13.12
CA GLY A 169 -8.42 -20.22 13.61
C GLY A 169 -7.49 -19.95 14.82
N HIS A 170 -7.37 -18.69 15.28
CA HIS A 170 -6.47 -18.30 16.35
C HIS A 170 -7.16 -17.67 17.57
N ALA A 171 -8.48 -17.76 17.65
CA ALA A 171 -9.23 -17.27 18.80
C ALA A 171 -9.07 -18.18 20.01
N PRO A 172 -9.12 -17.63 21.25
CA PRO A 172 -9.31 -18.46 22.45
C PRO A 172 -10.74 -19.01 22.52
N ALA A 173 -10.93 -20.05 23.33
CA ALA A 173 -12.25 -20.70 23.48
C ALA A 173 -13.34 -19.77 24.08
N ASP A 174 -12.93 -18.77 24.84
CA ASP A 174 -13.77 -17.79 25.53
C ASP A 174 -13.84 -16.43 24.78
N ASP A 175 -13.59 -16.42 23.47
CA ASP A 175 -13.66 -15.21 22.64
C ASP A 175 -15.01 -14.50 22.76
N GLN A 176 -14.97 -13.20 22.99
CA GLN A 176 -16.13 -12.31 23.15
C GLN A 176 -16.59 -11.67 21.80
N GLY A 177 -16.43 -12.39 20.70
CA GLY A 177 -16.81 -11.91 19.36
C GLY A 177 -15.82 -10.92 18.75
N ARG A 178 -14.52 -11.10 19.03
CA ARG A 178 -13.44 -10.30 18.48
C ARG A 178 -12.63 -11.03 17.39
N THR A 179 -13.23 -12.07 16.81
CA THR A 179 -12.58 -12.88 15.76
C THR A 179 -13.09 -12.53 14.38
N ILE A 180 -12.18 -12.35 13.43
CA ILE A 180 -12.48 -12.26 12.01
C ILE A 180 -12.53 -13.68 11.42
N ASN A 181 -13.73 -14.21 11.23
CA ASN A 181 -13.97 -15.47 10.51
C ASN A 181 -14.38 -15.21 9.06
N THR A 182 -15.20 -14.19 8.86
CA THR A 182 -15.70 -13.75 7.56
C THR A 182 -15.67 -12.24 7.47
N ILE A 183 -15.59 -11.73 6.25
CA ILE A 183 -15.63 -10.30 5.94
C ILE A 183 -16.80 -10.06 5.01
N ARG A 184 -17.60 -9.01 5.30
CA ARG A 184 -18.69 -8.63 4.41
C ARG A 184 -18.15 -7.88 3.21
N TYR A 185 -18.26 -8.51 2.07
CA TYR A 185 -17.73 -7.98 0.81
C TYR A 185 -18.73 -8.21 -0.33
N ASN A 186 -19.08 -7.16 -1.09
CA ASN A 186 -20.07 -7.21 -2.16
C ASN A 186 -21.40 -7.86 -1.72
N ASN A 187 -21.90 -7.45 -0.54
CA ASN A 187 -23.14 -7.97 0.09
C ASN A 187 -23.13 -9.46 0.45
N LYS A 188 -21.96 -10.10 0.49
CA LYS A 188 -21.78 -11.50 0.90
C LYS A 188 -20.81 -11.58 2.06
N ASN A 189 -20.98 -12.60 2.91
CA ASN A 189 -19.97 -12.98 3.88
C ASN A 189 -18.94 -13.88 3.17
N VAL A 190 -17.73 -13.38 3.05
CA VAL A 190 -16.61 -14.09 2.43
C VAL A 190 -15.69 -14.58 3.53
N ASP A 191 -15.19 -15.79 3.42
CA ASP A 191 -14.17 -16.32 4.31
C ASP A 191 -12.96 -15.38 4.42
N ALA A 192 -12.39 -15.20 5.61
CA ALA A 192 -11.34 -14.22 5.86
C ALA A 192 -10.09 -14.42 4.99
N TYR A 193 -9.67 -15.66 4.77
CA TYR A 193 -8.53 -15.96 3.89
C TYR A 193 -8.90 -15.78 2.42
N GLN A 194 -10.09 -16.24 2.02
CA GLN A 194 -10.59 -16.07 0.65
C GLN A 194 -10.75 -14.60 0.28
N TYR A 195 -11.07 -13.74 1.23
CA TYR A 195 -11.14 -12.29 1.02
C TYR A 195 -9.79 -11.73 0.57
N ILE A 196 -8.71 -12.09 1.28
CA ILE A 196 -7.34 -11.67 0.92
C ILE A 196 -7.01 -12.15 -0.50
N THR A 197 -7.19 -13.45 -0.77
CA THR A 197 -6.93 -14.04 -2.10
C THR A 197 -7.69 -13.30 -3.20
N ASN A 198 -8.97 -12.99 -2.99
CA ASN A 198 -9.81 -12.31 -3.98
C ASN A 198 -9.26 -10.92 -4.33
N LEU A 199 -8.80 -10.16 -3.34
CA LEU A 199 -8.25 -8.82 -3.55
C LEU A 199 -6.90 -8.86 -4.28
N MET A 200 -6.00 -9.75 -3.91
CA MET A 200 -4.70 -9.89 -4.59
C MET A 200 -4.89 -10.33 -6.05
N MET A 201 -5.79 -11.29 -6.30
CA MET A 201 -6.14 -11.72 -7.65
C MET A 201 -6.87 -10.64 -8.47
N LYS A 202 -7.55 -9.70 -7.81
CA LYS A 202 -8.14 -8.53 -8.48
C LYS A 202 -7.03 -7.63 -9.05
N MET A 203 -5.99 -7.33 -8.27
CA MET A 203 -4.84 -6.56 -8.72
C MET A 203 -4.04 -7.28 -9.81
N LYS A 204 -3.86 -8.59 -9.65
CA LYS A 204 -3.23 -9.40 -10.69
C LYS A 204 -3.94 -9.23 -12.04
N ARG A 205 -5.26 -9.43 -12.08
CA ARG A 205 -6.05 -9.31 -13.33
C ARG A 205 -6.07 -7.89 -13.90
N LYS A 206 -6.15 -6.87 -13.03
CA LYS A 206 -6.24 -5.47 -13.46
C LYS A 206 -4.93 -4.95 -14.05
N PHE A 207 -3.79 -5.36 -13.49
CA PHE A 207 -2.47 -4.79 -13.83
C PHE A 207 -1.45 -5.83 -14.27
N VAL A 208 -1.15 -6.85 -13.45
CA VAL A 208 -0.03 -7.78 -13.71
C VAL A 208 -0.24 -8.53 -15.01
N ASP A 209 -1.43 -9.06 -15.24
CA ASP A 209 -1.77 -9.79 -16.47
C ASP A 209 -1.77 -8.89 -17.72
N GLN A 210 -1.76 -7.57 -17.54
CA GLN A 210 -1.65 -6.58 -18.62
C GLN A 210 -0.22 -6.02 -18.79
N GLY A 211 0.75 -6.58 -18.04
CA GLY A 211 2.16 -6.19 -18.14
C GLY A 211 2.58 -5.05 -17.24
N TYR A 212 1.73 -4.61 -16.30
CA TYR A 212 2.07 -3.61 -15.29
C TYR A 212 2.30 -4.31 -13.93
N PRO A 213 3.55 -4.47 -13.47
CA PRO A 213 3.81 -5.00 -12.13
C PRO A 213 3.13 -4.13 -11.06
N VAL A 214 2.77 -4.74 -9.94
CA VAL A 214 2.11 -4.05 -8.83
C VAL A 214 2.98 -4.09 -7.58
N VAL A 215 3.17 -2.93 -6.96
CA VAL A 215 3.75 -2.78 -5.63
C VAL A 215 2.61 -2.65 -4.62
N ILE A 216 2.67 -3.45 -3.55
CA ILE A 216 1.94 -3.16 -2.33
C ILE A 216 2.88 -2.30 -1.50
N GLY A 217 2.80 -0.97 -1.69
CA GLY A 217 3.75 -0.02 -1.10
C GLY A 217 3.71 0.04 0.41
N GLU A 218 2.54 -0.27 0.98
CA GLU A 218 2.33 -0.39 2.41
C GLU A 218 1.33 -1.51 2.71
N TYR A 219 1.64 -2.32 3.71
CA TYR A 219 0.66 -3.20 4.34
C TYR A 219 1.03 -3.45 5.79
N GLY A 220 0.02 -3.63 6.64
CA GLY A 220 0.28 -3.87 8.04
C GLY A 220 -0.96 -3.94 8.91
N ALA A 221 -0.74 -4.30 10.17
CA ALA A 221 -1.75 -4.30 11.21
C ALA A 221 -1.13 -3.83 12.53
N ASN A 222 -1.82 -2.95 13.25
CA ASN A 222 -1.43 -2.50 14.57
C ASN A 222 -1.46 -3.67 15.55
N ARG A 223 -0.33 -3.97 16.19
CA ARG A 223 -0.32 -4.78 17.39
C ARG A 223 -1.09 -4.07 18.48
N LYS A 224 -2.02 -4.77 19.11
CA LYS A 224 -2.86 -4.24 20.16
C LYS A 224 -2.46 -4.80 21.53
N ASP A 225 -2.70 -4.05 22.59
CA ASP A 225 -2.76 -4.59 23.93
C ASP A 225 -4.14 -5.26 24.11
N ALA A 226 -4.17 -6.59 23.97
CA ALA A 226 -5.41 -7.36 24.04
C ALA A 226 -6.10 -7.26 25.39
N SER A 227 -5.36 -6.98 26.48
CA SER A 227 -5.90 -6.86 27.83
C SER A 227 -6.87 -5.67 27.98
N LEU A 228 -6.65 -4.60 27.21
CA LEU A 228 -7.56 -3.43 27.16
C LEU A 228 -8.97 -3.78 26.64
N PHE A 229 -9.09 -4.92 25.95
CA PHE A 229 -10.35 -5.41 25.37
C PHE A 229 -10.84 -6.69 26.03
N GLY A 230 -10.26 -7.07 27.18
CA GLY A 230 -10.56 -8.34 27.84
C GLY A 230 -10.09 -9.58 27.07
N GLY A 231 -9.10 -9.41 26.18
CA GLY A 231 -8.62 -10.47 25.30
C GLY A 231 -7.35 -11.17 25.80
N ASN A 232 -6.98 -12.23 25.09
CA ASN A 232 -5.77 -13.03 25.32
C ASN A 232 -4.64 -12.54 24.41
N GLN A 233 -3.55 -12.03 25.02
CA GLN A 233 -2.43 -11.42 24.28
C GLN A 233 -1.69 -12.44 23.41
N GLU A 234 -1.50 -13.67 23.88
CA GLU A 234 -0.79 -14.69 23.10
C GLU A 234 -1.58 -15.08 21.86
N LYS A 235 -2.92 -15.25 21.99
CA LYS A 235 -3.80 -15.51 20.85
C LYS A 235 -3.87 -14.33 19.87
N HIS A 236 -3.77 -13.11 20.37
CA HIS A 236 -3.61 -11.94 19.49
C HIS A 236 -2.27 -11.98 18.74
N ASN A 237 -1.18 -12.33 19.42
CA ASN A 237 0.14 -12.46 18.80
C ASN A 237 0.16 -13.53 17.70
N GLU A 238 -0.43 -14.72 17.97
CA GLU A 238 -0.61 -15.78 16.96
C GLU A 238 -1.45 -15.30 15.77
N SER A 239 -2.50 -14.54 16.03
CA SER A 239 -3.38 -13.95 14.99
C SER A 239 -2.64 -12.95 14.11
N MET A 240 -1.78 -12.11 14.71
CA MET A 240 -0.91 -11.20 13.97
C MET A 240 0.04 -11.96 13.03
N MET A 241 0.71 -13.00 13.55
CA MET A 241 1.58 -13.84 12.74
C MET A 241 0.83 -14.48 11.56
N ALA A 242 -0.36 -15.04 11.83
CA ALA A 242 -1.18 -15.69 10.81
C ALA A 242 -1.66 -14.72 9.72
N TRP A 243 -2.13 -13.52 10.10
CA TRP A 243 -2.58 -12.50 9.17
C TRP A 243 -1.42 -12.02 8.27
N TYR A 244 -0.27 -11.64 8.86
CA TYR A 244 0.89 -11.21 8.08
C TYR A 244 1.41 -12.32 7.15
N GLY A 245 1.41 -13.56 7.62
CA GLY A 245 1.80 -14.71 6.80
C GLY A 245 0.88 -14.90 5.60
N ALA A 246 -0.43 -14.93 5.83
CA ALA A 246 -1.41 -15.12 4.77
C ALA A 246 -1.38 -13.97 3.74
N VAL A 247 -1.34 -12.72 4.21
CA VAL A 247 -1.33 -11.53 3.34
C VAL A 247 -0.08 -11.51 2.48
N THR A 248 1.10 -11.73 3.08
CA THR A 248 2.38 -11.75 2.33
C THR A 248 2.41 -12.87 1.30
N ALA A 249 1.95 -14.08 1.67
CA ALA A 249 1.90 -15.22 0.76
C ALA A 249 1.00 -14.95 -0.44
N GLU A 250 -0.23 -14.47 -0.21
CA GLU A 250 -1.18 -14.21 -1.29
C GLU A 250 -0.74 -13.06 -2.23
N MET A 251 -0.09 -12.02 -1.70
CA MET A 251 0.53 -10.97 -2.51
C MET A 251 1.56 -11.58 -3.47
N MET A 252 2.48 -12.37 -2.96
CA MET A 252 3.54 -12.95 -3.77
C MET A 252 3.03 -14.00 -4.76
N LYS A 253 2.08 -14.86 -4.38
CA LYS A 253 1.38 -15.80 -5.29
C LYS A 253 0.76 -15.08 -6.48
N ALA A 254 0.17 -13.91 -6.24
CA ALA A 254 -0.43 -13.10 -7.29
C ALA A 254 0.59 -12.32 -8.14
N GLY A 255 1.89 -12.39 -7.82
CA GLY A 255 2.96 -11.65 -8.50
C GLY A 255 3.04 -10.18 -8.11
N LEU A 256 2.53 -9.82 -6.92
CA LEU A 256 2.63 -8.49 -6.35
C LEU A 256 3.91 -8.40 -5.48
N ILE A 257 4.45 -7.19 -5.33
CA ILE A 257 5.69 -6.93 -4.60
C ILE A 257 5.35 -6.28 -3.25
N PRO A 258 5.41 -7.01 -2.11
CA PRO A 258 5.00 -6.49 -0.81
C PRO A 258 6.09 -5.67 -0.13
N TYR A 259 5.69 -4.51 0.42
CA TYR A 259 6.48 -3.69 1.34
C TYR A 259 5.73 -3.57 2.66
N VAL A 260 6.26 -4.20 3.71
CA VAL A 260 5.65 -4.14 5.05
C VAL A 260 5.88 -2.76 5.66
N TRP A 261 4.82 -2.18 6.25
CA TRP A 261 4.91 -0.91 6.95
C TRP A 261 5.53 -1.08 8.35
N ASP A 262 6.60 -0.34 8.65
CA ASP A 262 7.28 -0.30 9.94
C ASP A 262 7.55 1.14 10.35
N ILE A 263 6.80 1.64 11.34
CA ILE A 263 6.90 3.02 11.82
C ILE A 263 8.00 3.25 12.84
N ASN A 264 8.66 2.18 13.31
CA ASN A 264 9.75 2.25 14.32
C ASN A 264 9.38 3.04 15.60
N VAL A 265 8.14 2.89 16.07
CA VAL A 265 7.65 3.52 17.31
C VAL A 265 7.61 2.49 18.44
N GLN A 266 8.14 2.87 19.61
CA GLN A 266 8.14 2.10 20.85
C GLN A 266 7.56 2.94 21.99
N PRO A 267 6.86 2.36 22.97
CA PRO A 267 6.48 0.94 23.06
C PRO A 267 5.30 0.59 22.16
N LEU A 268 5.05 -0.71 22.01
CA LEU A 268 3.81 -1.20 21.38
C LEU A 268 2.57 -0.70 22.16
N PRO A 269 1.36 -0.54 21.54
CA PRO A 269 0.99 -1.19 20.26
C PRO A 269 1.24 -0.31 19.02
N HIS A 270 1.94 -0.83 18.04
CA HIS A 270 2.18 -0.15 16.77
C HIS A 270 2.57 -1.16 15.68
N MET A 271 2.63 -0.70 14.43
CA MET A 271 3.24 -1.46 13.33
C MET A 271 4.75 -1.30 13.38
N THR A 272 5.40 -1.92 14.39
CA THR A 272 6.85 -1.86 14.56
C THR A 272 7.42 -3.26 14.64
N ILE A 273 8.26 -3.62 13.67
CA ILE A 273 8.92 -4.92 13.58
C ILE A 273 10.33 -4.82 14.12
N PHE A 274 11.01 -3.72 13.83
CA PHE A 274 12.41 -3.51 14.21
C PHE A 274 12.58 -2.36 15.20
N ASP A 275 13.36 -2.58 16.24
CA ASP A 275 13.94 -1.50 17.04
C ASP A 275 15.22 -1.06 16.32
N ARG A 276 15.14 0.01 15.53
CA ARG A 276 16.26 0.50 14.71
C ARG A 276 17.40 1.06 15.59
N LYS A 277 17.08 1.55 16.79
CA LYS A 277 18.08 2.05 17.72
C LYS A 277 18.92 0.91 18.31
N LYS A 278 18.28 -0.20 18.67
CA LYS A 278 18.95 -1.39 19.19
C LYS A 278 19.42 -2.35 18.10
N GLN A 279 18.98 -2.16 16.86
CA GLN A 279 19.27 -3.03 15.71
C GLN A 279 18.81 -4.48 15.90
N VAL A 280 17.61 -4.67 16.47
CA VAL A 280 17.03 -5.97 16.75
C VAL A 280 15.60 -6.08 16.23
N VAL A 281 15.13 -7.31 16.01
CA VAL A 281 13.71 -7.60 15.80
C VAL A 281 12.99 -7.37 17.13
N SER A 282 12.05 -6.44 17.16
CA SER A 282 11.26 -6.10 18.36
C SER A 282 9.94 -6.88 18.40
N ASP A 283 9.36 -7.19 17.22
CA ASP A 283 8.17 -8.02 17.09
C ASP A 283 8.47 -9.32 16.33
N SER A 284 8.76 -10.38 17.07
CA SER A 284 9.11 -11.68 16.46
C SER A 284 7.92 -12.39 15.81
N TYR A 285 6.67 -12.13 16.21
CA TYR A 285 5.49 -12.75 15.62
C TYR A 285 5.22 -12.16 14.23
N ILE A 286 5.21 -10.83 14.12
CA ILE A 286 5.06 -10.17 12.81
C ILE A 286 6.20 -10.57 11.89
N PHE A 287 7.45 -10.49 12.36
CA PHE A 287 8.62 -10.87 11.56
C PHE A 287 8.52 -12.31 11.03
N LYS A 288 8.17 -13.28 11.90
CA LYS A 288 7.98 -14.68 11.49
C LYS A 288 6.86 -14.81 10.46
N GLY A 289 5.71 -14.15 10.67
CA GLY A 289 4.60 -14.17 9.73
C GLY A 289 5.01 -13.68 8.34
N VAL A 290 5.66 -12.52 8.26
CA VAL A 290 6.15 -11.97 6.99
C VAL A 290 7.13 -12.92 6.30
N MET A 291 8.12 -13.45 7.04
CA MET A 291 9.14 -14.33 6.45
C MET A 291 8.57 -15.67 5.99
N GLN A 292 7.65 -16.27 6.75
CA GLN A 292 6.97 -17.51 6.36
C GLN A 292 6.07 -17.28 5.13
N GLY A 293 5.27 -16.21 5.13
CA GLY A 293 4.44 -15.86 3.99
C GLY A 293 5.25 -15.56 2.73
N ALA A 294 6.40 -14.89 2.87
CA ALA A 294 7.29 -14.63 1.74
C ALA A 294 7.88 -15.92 1.15
N ALA A 295 8.30 -16.85 2.00
CA ALA A 295 8.83 -18.13 1.54
C ALA A 295 7.75 -18.98 0.81
N GLU A 296 6.56 -19.11 1.41
CA GLU A 296 5.43 -19.83 0.83
C GLU A 296 4.96 -19.21 -0.49
N GLY A 297 4.74 -17.91 -0.50
CA GLY A 297 4.27 -17.20 -1.68
C GLY A 297 5.27 -17.25 -2.83
N MET A 298 6.58 -17.16 -2.55
CA MET A 298 7.64 -17.30 -3.56
C MET A 298 7.68 -18.73 -4.14
N GLU A 299 7.56 -19.76 -3.30
CA GLU A 299 7.51 -21.15 -3.77
C GLU A 299 6.33 -21.35 -4.74
N ASP A 300 5.15 -20.88 -4.38
CA ASP A 300 3.95 -21.00 -5.22
C ASP A 300 4.06 -20.16 -6.51
N TYR A 301 4.62 -18.95 -6.42
CA TYR A 301 4.89 -18.12 -7.59
C TYR A 301 5.83 -18.83 -8.59
N LEU A 302 6.90 -19.43 -8.10
CA LEU A 302 7.88 -20.13 -8.96
C LEU A 302 7.34 -21.43 -9.59
N LYS A 303 6.28 -22.05 -9.03
CA LYS A 303 5.57 -23.16 -9.69
C LYS A 303 4.83 -22.69 -10.94
N ILE A 304 4.34 -21.46 -10.94
CA ILE A 304 3.57 -20.87 -12.04
C ILE A 304 4.51 -20.17 -13.03
N TYR A 305 5.51 -19.46 -12.52
CA TYR A 305 6.48 -18.66 -13.28
C TYR A 305 7.90 -19.13 -12.96
N PRO A 306 8.34 -20.27 -13.50
CA PRO A 306 9.69 -20.80 -13.24
C PRO A 306 10.75 -19.79 -13.72
N LYS A 307 11.86 -19.72 -12.97
CA LYS A 307 13.01 -18.90 -13.42
C LYS A 307 13.46 -19.38 -14.78
N PRO A 308 13.81 -18.45 -15.70
CA PRO A 308 14.33 -18.80 -17.02
C PRO A 308 15.65 -19.55 -16.94
#